data_af11c91c06ff8ba7f8733fdd575481eb
#
_entry.id   af11c91c06ff8ba7f8733fdd575481eb
#
_cell.length_a   1.000
_cell.length_b   1.000
_cell.length_c   1.000
_cell.angle_alpha   90.00
_cell.angle_beta   90.00
_cell.angle_gamma   90.00
#
_symmetry.space_group_name_H-M   'P 1'
#
loop_
_entity.id
_entity.type
_entity.pdbx_description
1 polymer ?
#
loop_
_entity_poly.entity_id
_entity_poly.type
_entity_poly.pdbx_seq_one_letter_code
_entity_poly.pdbx_strand_id
1 'polypeptide(L)'
;MSFVHLHVHTQYSILDGMSDIEKLFRRAEELGMPGLAITDHGNMYGVKDFADVAKKHPDVKPVLGCEIYVTQHYDHRLKDNEHKKYYHLILLAKNYTGYRNLMKIVSTGHIEGMYYKPRVSHEVL
;
A
#
# COMPACT_ATOMS: atom_id res chain seq x y z
N MET A 1 12.52 3.26 23.15
CA MET A 1 11.86 4.10 22.12
C MET A 1 11.23 3.12 21.13
N SER A 2 9.89 3.14 20.96
CA SER A 2 9.19 2.22 20.04
C SER A 2 9.23 2.80 18.62
N PHE A 3 9.47 1.97 17.62
CA PHE A 3 9.49 2.34 16.20
C PHE A 3 8.54 1.44 15.41
N VAL A 4 7.88 1.98 14.39
CA VAL A 4 6.98 1.27 13.49
C VAL A 4 7.33 1.63 12.04
N HIS A 5 7.57 0.63 11.20
CA HIS A 5 7.70 0.85 9.76
C HIS A 5 6.31 1.06 9.14
N LEU A 6 6.08 2.25 8.58
CA LEU A 6 4.82 2.64 7.93
C LEU A 6 4.88 2.67 6.40
N HIS A 7 6.05 2.41 5.81
CA HIS A 7 6.27 2.31 4.37
C HIS A 7 7.09 1.06 4.09
N VAL A 8 6.42 -0.02 3.70
CA VAL A 8 7.02 -1.36 3.53
C VAL A 8 6.49 -2.01 2.28
N HIS A 9 7.39 -2.47 1.42
CA HIS A 9 7.09 -3.26 0.23
C HIS A 9 7.37 -4.74 0.50
N THR A 10 6.39 -5.59 0.19
CA THR A 10 6.51 -7.04 0.34
C THR A 10 6.85 -7.71 -0.99
N GLN A 11 6.89 -9.05 -1.01
CA GLN A 11 7.04 -9.83 -2.24
C GLN A 11 5.95 -9.56 -3.30
N TYR A 12 4.85 -8.89 -2.92
CA TYR A 12 3.79 -8.47 -3.85
C TYR A 12 4.11 -7.17 -4.61
N SER A 13 5.18 -6.47 -4.25
CA SER A 13 5.80 -5.40 -5.04
C SER A 13 6.82 -6.02 -6.01
N ILE A 14 6.31 -6.68 -7.05
CA ILE A 14 7.10 -7.44 -8.03
C ILE A 14 8.22 -6.58 -8.64
N LEU A 15 9.43 -7.12 -8.73
CA LEU A 15 10.69 -6.52 -9.16
C LEU A 15 11.36 -5.57 -8.14
N ASP A 16 10.69 -5.22 -7.06
CA ASP A 16 11.20 -4.26 -6.08
C ASP A 16 11.22 -4.82 -4.67
N GLY A 17 10.13 -5.47 -4.23
CA GLY A 17 10.01 -6.06 -2.91
C GLY A 17 10.52 -7.51 -2.86
N MET A 18 11.44 -7.79 -1.93
CA MET A 18 11.89 -9.16 -1.61
C MET A 18 11.46 -9.61 -0.22
N SER A 19 10.74 -8.78 0.50
CA SER A 19 10.40 -9.02 1.90
C SER A 19 9.23 -9.98 2.02
N ASP A 20 9.53 -11.19 2.47
CA ASP A 20 8.54 -12.21 2.83
C ASP A 20 7.75 -11.75 4.07
N ILE A 21 6.42 -11.85 4.01
CA ILE A 21 5.52 -11.33 5.05
C ILE A 21 5.76 -12.01 6.41
N GLU A 22 5.94 -13.32 6.44
CA GLU A 22 6.20 -14.06 7.69
C GLU A 22 7.52 -13.61 8.33
N LYS A 23 8.56 -13.42 7.52
CA LYS A 23 9.87 -12.93 8.00
C LYS A 23 9.80 -11.49 8.50
N LEU A 24 8.98 -10.64 7.88
CA LEU A 24 8.75 -9.26 8.32
C LEU A 24 8.14 -9.22 9.74
N PHE A 25 7.09 -10.00 9.99
CA PHE A 25 6.47 -10.07 11.31
C PHE A 25 7.43 -10.62 12.36
N ARG A 26 8.13 -11.71 12.05
CA ARG A 26 9.15 -12.28 12.95
C ARG A 26 10.23 -11.25 13.28
N ARG A 27 10.71 -10.52 12.28
CA ARG A 27 11.72 -9.48 12.52
C ARG A 27 11.19 -8.32 13.36
N ALA A 28 9.94 -7.93 13.15
CA ALA A 28 9.29 -6.90 13.95
C ALA A 28 9.18 -7.31 15.42
N GLU A 29 8.81 -8.56 15.71
CA GLU A 29 8.81 -9.13 17.09
C GLU A 29 10.20 -9.13 17.72
N GLU A 30 11.21 -9.65 17.00
CA GLU A 30 12.61 -9.67 17.47
C GLU A 30 13.11 -8.28 17.87
N LEU A 31 12.68 -7.25 17.14
CA LEU A 31 13.06 -5.85 17.38
C LEU A 31 12.13 -5.12 18.36
N GLY A 32 11.11 -5.80 18.90
CA GLY A 32 10.14 -5.20 19.83
C GLY A 32 9.29 -4.10 19.20
N MET A 33 9.02 -4.19 17.89
CA MET A 33 8.17 -3.22 17.19
C MET A 33 6.70 -3.47 17.53
N PRO A 34 5.92 -2.46 17.96
CA PRO A 34 4.51 -2.63 18.31
C PRO A 34 3.58 -2.69 17.10
N GLY A 35 4.09 -2.54 15.90
CA GLY A 35 3.31 -2.58 14.67
C GLY A 35 4.16 -2.62 13.41
N LEU A 36 3.52 -2.99 12.31
CA LEU A 36 4.12 -3.09 10.98
C LEU A 36 3.07 -2.77 9.92
N ALA A 37 3.43 -1.96 8.91
CA ALA A 37 2.56 -1.69 7.78
C ALA A 37 2.89 -2.56 6.56
N ILE A 38 1.88 -2.74 5.69
CA ILE A 38 2.05 -3.15 4.30
C ILE A 38 1.61 -2.01 3.40
N THR A 39 2.48 -1.60 2.47
CA THR A 39 2.25 -0.48 1.54
C THR A 39 2.85 -0.79 0.17
N ASP A 40 2.44 -1.89 -0.45
CA ASP A 40 2.96 -2.32 -1.74
C ASP A 40 2.65 -1.32 -2.87
N HIS A 41 3.44 -1.36 -3.92
CA HIS A 41 3.36 -0.48 -5.09
C HIS A 41 2.05 -0.64 -5.86
N GLY A 42 1.13 0.30 -5.69
CA GLY A 42 -0.10 0.41 -6.48
C GLY A 42 -1.06 -0.78 -6.37
N ASN A 43 -0.88 -1.64 -5.37
CA ASN A 43 -1.71 -2.83 -5.20
C ASN A 43 -1.94 -3.18 -3.73
N MET A 44 -2.92 -4.04 -3.48
CA MET A 44 -3.28 -4.58 -2.17
C MET A 44 -3.29 -6.12 -2.17
N TYR A 45 -2.52 -6.74 -3.06
CA TYR A 45 -2.55 -8.20 -3.25
C TYR A 45 -2.09 -8.98 -2.02
N GLY A 46 -1.12 -8.45 -1.28
CA GLY A 46 -0.57 -9.06 -0.07
C GLY A 46 -1.39 -8.85 1.20
N VAL A 47 -2.43 -8.01 1.17
CA VAL A 47 -3.16 -7.60 2.39
C VAL A 47 -3.83 -8.78 3.10
N LYS A 48 -4.38 -9.74 2.35
CA LYS A 48 -5.00 -10.93 2.94
C LYS A 48 -3.96 -11.78 3.68
N ASP A 49 -2.85 -12.08 3.04
CA ASP A 49 -1.77 -12.87 3.64
C ASP A 49 -1.17 -12.14 4.85
N PHE A 50 -0.98 -10.83 4.73
CA PHE A 50 -0.49 -9.98 5.82
C PHE A 50 -1.42 -10.03 7.05
N ALA A 51 -2.73 -9.94 6.83
CA ALA A 51 -3.71 -10.02 7.91
C ALA A 51 -3.76 -11.43 8.55
N ASP A 52 -3.58 -12.49 7.77
CA ASP A 52 -3.58 -13.86 8.29
C ASP A 52 -2.29 -14.18 9.05
N VAL A 53 -1.14 -13.72 8.57
CA VAL A 53 0.14 -13.86 9.30
C VAL A 53 0.10 -13.08 10.62
N ALA A 54 -0.46 -11.87 10.62
CA ALA A 54 -0.58 -11.04 11.83
C ALA A 54 -1.30 -11.76 12.99
N LYS A 55 -2.23 -12.67 12.71
CA LYS A 55 -2.92 -13.45 13.73
C LYS A 55 -1.99 -14.38 14.54
N LYS A 56 -0.85 -14.75 13.96
CA LYS A 56 0.19 -15.57 14.61
C LYS A 56 1.18 -14.73 15.40
N HIS A 57 1.15 -13.41 15.23
CA HIS A 57 2.07 -12.43 15.84
C HIS A 57 1.29 -11.35 16.60
N PRO A 58 0.60 -11.70 17.72
CA PRO A 58 -0.35 -10.81 18.39
C PRO A 58 0.27 -9.53 18.95
N ASP A 59 1.57 -9.53 19.19
CA ASP A 59 2.31 -8.38 19.75
C ASP A 59 2.65 -7.32 18.66
N VAL A 60 2.49 -7.65 17.37
CA VAL A 60 2.74 -6.74 16.27
C VAL A 60 1.43 -6.36 15.58
N LYS A 61 0.98 -5.13 15.80
CA LYS A 61 -0.25 -4.62 15.21
C LYS A 61 -0.11 -4.43 13.67
N PRO A 62 -0.93 -5.10 12.84
CA PRO A 62 -0.92 -4.88 11.39
C PRO A 62 -1.55 -3.54 11.03
N VAL A 63 -0.90 -2.81 10.13
CA VAL A 63 -1.41 -1.57 9.53
C VAL A 63 -1.53 -1.79 8.03
N LEU A 64 -2.76 -1.70 7.51
CA LEU A 64 -3.04 -1.93 6.09
C LEU A 64 -2.95 -0.64 5.29
N GLY A 65 -2.22 -0.66 4.20
CA GLY A 65 -2.00 0.50 3.36
C GLY A 65 -1.67 0.13 1.92
N CYS A 66 -1.35 1.15 1.14
CA CYS A 66 -0.87 1.03 -0.24
C CYS A 66 -0.07 2.27 -0.60
N GLU A 67 1.02 2.10 -1.33
CA GLU A 67 1.69 3.19 -2.02
C GLU A 67 0.97 3.44 -3.35
N ILE A 68 0.11 4.45 -3.38
CA ILE A 68 -0.65 4.81 -4.58
C ILE A 68 0.12 5.80 -5.46
N TYR A 69 -0.27 5.89 -6.73
CA TYR A 69 0.28 6.83 -7.71
C TYR A 69 -0.73 7.95 -7.95
N VAL A 70 -0.37 9.19 -7.60
CA VAL A 70 -1.25 10.36 -7.72
C VAL A 70 -0.80 11.24 -8.87
N THR A 71 -1.72 11.63 -9.74
CA THR A 71 -1.46 12.56 -10.84
C THR A 71 -1.29 13.99 -10.33
N GLN A 72 -0.41 14.76 -10.99
CA GLN A 72 -0.23 16.17 -10.68
C GLN A 72 -1.21 17.03 -11.49
N HIS A 73 -2.23 17.57 -10.86
CA HIS A 73 -3.11 18.59 -11.43
C HIS A 73 -3.84 18.23 -12.75
N TYR A 74 -3.99 16.92 -13.04
CA TYR A 74 -4.74 16.46 -14.20
C TYR A 74 -5.55 15.20 -13.89
N ASP A 75 -6.56 14.95 -14.71
CA ASP A 75 -7.42 13.77 -14.61
C ASP A 75 -6.62 12.48 -14.90
N HIS A 76 -6.69 11.52 -13.99
CA HIS A 76 -5.98 10.23 -14.09
C HIS A 76 -6.37 9.41 -15.35
N ARG A 77 -7.50 9.73 -15.98
CA ARG A 77 -7.99 9.08 -17.20
C ARG A 77 -7.25 9.52 -18.46
N LEU A 78 -6.51 10.63 -18.43
CA LEU A 78 -5.69 11.09 -19.55
C LEU A 78 -4.46 10.18 -19.72
N LYS A 79 -4.27 9.65 -20.94
CA LYS A 79 -3.29 8.59 -21.26
C LYS A 79 -2.40 8.97 -22.45
N ASP A 80 -1.77 10.12 -22.37
CA ASP A 80 -0.85 10.64 -23.37
C ASP A 80 0.51 11.01 -22.76
N ASN A 81 1.46 11.40 -23.61
CA ASN A 81 2.82 11.70 -23.18
C ASN A 81 2.94 12.94 -22.28
N GLU A 82 2.00 13.88 -22.36
CA GLU A 82 2.00 15.11 -21.55
C GLU A 82 1.47 14.80 -20.14
N HIS A 83 0.57 13.81 -20.01
CA HIS A 83 -0.10 13.41 -18.78
C HIS A 83 0.43 12.09 -18.21
N LYS A 84 1.75 11.88 -18.20
CA LYS A 84 2.37 10.66 -17.68
C LYS A 84 2.99 10.81 -16.27
N LYS A 85 3.17 12.05 -15.79
CA LYS A 85 3.83 12.31 -14.52
C LYS A 85 2.92 12.00 -13.34
N TYR A 86 3.44 11.28 -12.36
CA TYR A 86 2.76 10.93 -11.11
C TYR A 86 3.71 11.02 -9.93
N TYR A 87 3.15 11.01 -8.73
CA TYR A 87 3.86 11.00 -7.45
C TYR A 87 3.39 9.83 -6.61
N HIS A 88 4.24 9.40 -5.69
CA HIS A 88 3.90 8.37 -4.72
C HIS A 88 3.25 9.02 -3.50
N LEU A 89 2.17 8.40 -3.02
CA LEU A 89 1.51 8.77 -1.77
C LEU A 89 1.21 7.51 -0.97
N ILE A 90 1.67 7.49 0.27
CA ILE A 90 1.36 6.40 1.20
C ILE A 90 0.02 6.65 1.85
N LEU A 91 -0.91 5.73 1.67
CA LEU A 91 -2.20 5.74 2.36
C LEU A 91 -2.27 4.57 3.34
N LEU A 92 -2.64 4.87 4.58
CA LEU A 92 -2.82 3.88 5.65
C LEU A 92 -4.29 3.89 6.11
N ALA A 93 -4.88 2.72 6.19
CA ALA A 93 -6.26 2.56 6.65
C ALA A 93 -6.33 2.68 8.18
N LYS A 94 -7.00 3.71 8.69
CA LYS A 94 -7.20 3.92 10.13
C LYS A 94 -8.17 2.92 10.76
N ASN A 95 -9.17 2.48 9.98
CA ASN A 95 -10.24 1.58 10.41
C ASN A 95 -10.84 0.85 9.19
N TYR A 96 -11.88 0.05 9.42
CA TYR A 96 -12.54 -0.71 8.35
C TYR A 96 -13.12 0.17 7.23
N THR A 97 -13.66 1.35 7.57
CA THR A 97 -14.14 2.30 6.56
C THR A 97 -12.99 2.80 5.69
N GLY A 98 -11.86 3.18 6.31
CA GLY A 98 -10.65 3.55 5.59
C GLY A 98 -10.11 2.43 4.70
N TYR A 99 -10.14 1.19 5.16
CA TYR A 99 -9.77 0.02 4.36
C TYR A 99 -10.66 -0.14 3.12
N ARG A 100 -11.98 -0.01 3.27
CA ARG A 100 -12.91 -0.05 2.13
C ARG A 100 -12.69 1.09 1.14
N ASN A 101 -12.41 2.29 1.64
CA ASN A 101 -12.08 3.44 0.78
C ASN A 101 -10.78 3.20 0.03
N LEU A 102 -9.75 2.68 0.71
CA LEU A 102 -8.48 2.34 0.07
C LEU A 102 -8.65 1.32 -1.06
N MET A 103 -9.47 0.28 -0.87
CA MET A 103 -9.81 -0.67 -1.94
C MET A 103 -10.44 0.02 -3.15
N LYS A 104 -11.36 0.98 -2.93
CA LYS A 104 -11.99 1.74 -4.02
C LYS A 104 -10.96 2.59 -4.77
N ILE A 105 -10.10 3.32 -4.05
CA ILE A 105 -9.04 4.16 -4.64
C ILE A 105 -8.12 3.31 -5.50
N VAL A 106 -7.62 2.20 -4.98
CA VAL A 106 -6.72 1.29 -5.72
C VAL A 106 -7.44 0.71 -6.95
N SER A 107 -8.71 0.28 -6.81
CA SER A 107 -9.51 -0.23 -7.93
C SER A 107 -9.72 0.83 -9.02
N THR A 108 -10.04 2.07 -8.65
CA THR A 108 -10.16 3.19 -9.60
C THR A 108 -8.86 3.39 -10.37
N GLY A 109 -7.72 3.36 -9.70
CA GLY A 109 -6.42 3.47 -10.36
C GLY A 109 -6.19 2.38 -11.42
N HIS A 110 -6.58 1.13 -11.12
CA HIS A 110 -6.44 0.01 -12.06
C HIS A 110 -7.46 0.05 -13.20
N ILE A 111 -8.71 0.40 -12.92
CA ILE A 111 -9.80 0.36 -13.92
C ILE A 111 -9.76 1.58 -14.84
N GLU A 112 -9.60 2.77 -14.27
CA GLU A 112 -9.72 4.04 -15.01
C GLU A 112 -8.35 4.67 -15.30
N GLY A 113 -7.44 4.67 -14.34
CA GLY A 113 -6.19 5.42 -14.37
C GLY A 113 -4.96 4.67 -14.87
N MET A 114 -5.11 3.43 -15.35
CA MET A 114 -3.97 2.61 -15.79
C MET A 114 -3.29 3.20 -17.04
N TYR A 115 -2.09 3.75 -16.82
CA TYR A 115 -1.18 4.19 -17.87
C TYR A 115 0.25 4.06 -17.33
N TYR A 116 0.94 2.97 -17.67
CA TYR A 116 2.17 2.45 -17.07
C TYR A 116 2.04 2.09 -15.58
N LYS A 117 1.30 2.88 -14.80
CA LYS A 117 0.98 2.66 -13.38
C LYS A 117 -0.51 2.93 -13.12
N PRO A 118 -1.11 2.32 -12.08
CA PRO A 118 -2.49 2.58 -11.69
C PRO A 118 -2.58 3.94 -10.96
N ARG A 119 -2.89 5.00 -11.69
CA ARG A 119 -2.90 6.38 -11.18
C ARG A 119 -4.30 6.81 -10.75
N VAL A 120 -4.36 7.70 -9.77
CA VAL A 120 -5.58 8.40 -9.36
C VAL A 120 -5.33 9.91 -9.32
N SER A 121 -6.34 10.72 -9.55
CA SER A 121 -6.29 12.17 -9.32
C SER A 121 -6.67 12.50 -7.88
N HIS A 122 -6.36 13.72 -7.43
CA HIS A 122 -6.73 14.20 -6.09
C HIS A 122 -8.24 14.12 -5.79
N GLU A 123 -9.08 14.21 -6.82
CA GLU A 123 -10.54 14.14 -6.67
C GLU A 123 -11.03 12.75 -6.21
N VAL A 124 -10.22 11.72 -6.37
CA VAL A 124 -10.55 10.34 -5.94
C VAL A 124 -10.22 10.14 -4.45
N LEU A 125 -9.35 10.96 -3.87
CA LEU A 125 -8.91 10.89 -2.47
C LEU A 125 -9.91 11.54 -1.52
#